data_9c193cd0776ba71fc10e08a782146b01
#
_entry.id   9c193cd0776ba71fc10e08a782146b01
#
_cell.length_a   1.000
_cell.length_b   1.000
_cell.length_c   1.000
_cell.angle_alpha   90.00
_cell.angle_beta   90.00
_cell.angle_gamma   90.00
#
_symmetry.space_group_name_H-M   'P 1'
#
loop_
_entity.id
_entity.type
_entity.pdbx_description
1 polymer ?
#
loop_
_entity_poly.entity_id
_entity_poly.type
_entity_poly.pdbx_seq_one_letter_code
_entity_poly.pdbx_strand_id
1 'polypeptide(L)'
;MNHNNFILSPVSDILKDMISATSGIGDGIETYPLCDYIMQSTFLKMTGAQEQKMKCIVWELATYDYEYRYFRFTQKPLGECSSYDDKQKIYKDLIDQIEKYGIKKFDINSINKNLLLNQTTQLIKDTFFNTNLSVWAERSFREYTSIWSVISHDYFATKDNLFSNTAGISGNPYSLIEMYNNHLYKHRNRIAHNTLSYQQNLPTLNMLIK
;
A
#
# COMPACT_ATOMS: atom_id res chain seq x y z
N MET A 1 17.24 -10.40 -10.60
CA MET A 1 15.78 -10.18 -10.78
C MET A 1 15.63 -8.97 -11.69
N ASN A 2 14.84 -9.05 -12.75
CA ASN A 2 14.60 -7.89 -13.62
C ASN A 2 13.67 -6.93 -12.88
N HIS A 3 13.97 -5.62 -12.89
CA HIS A 3 13.16 -4.59 -12.23
C HIS A 3 11.69 -4.64 -12.69
N ASN A 4 11.44 -4.81 -13.98
CA ASN A 4 10.09 -4.90 -14.52
C ASN A 4 9.28 -6.05 -13.90
N ASN A 5 9.88 -7.23 -13.75
CA ASN A 5 9.22 -8.36 -13.10
C ASN A 5 8.92 -8.07 -11.63
N PHE A 6 9.82 -7.36 -10.95
CA PHE A 6 9.60 -6.98 -9.56
C PHE A 6 8.51 -5.91 -9.44
N ILE A 7 8.53 -4.87 -10.29
CA ILE A 7 7.49 -3.83 -10.31
C ILE A 7 6.11 -4.45 -10.48
N LEU A 8 5.97 -5.40 -11.40
CA LEU A 8 4.69 -6.03 -11.74
C LEU A 8 4.28 -7.18 -10.79
N SER A 9 5.19 -7.65 -9.90
CA SER A 9 4.86 -8.73 -8.96
C SER A 9 3.76 -8.29 -7.97
N PRO A 10 2.77 -9.14 -7.65
CA PRO A 10 1.71 -8.77 -6.73
C PRO A 10 2.23 -8.65 -5.29
N VAL A 11 1.88 -7.58 -4.59
CA VAL A 11 2.17 -7.42 -3.16
C VAL A 11 1.38 -8.46 -2.32
N SER A 12 0.26 -8.92 -2.84
CA SER A 12 -0.56 -9.99 -2.23
C SER A 12 0.16 -11.33 -2.06
N ASP A 13 1.21 -11.59 -2.83
CA ASP A 13 2.00 -12.82 -2.64
C ASP A 13 2.69 -12.85 -1.27
N ILE A 14 3.02 -11.68 -0.72
CA ILE A 14 3.54 -11.56 0.64
C ILE A 14 2.50 -12.01 1.68
N LEU A 15 1.21 -11.75 1.44
CA LEU A 15 0.12 -12.23 2.29
C LEU A 15 -0.02 -13.75 2.21
N LYS A 16 0.10 -14.35 1.03
CA LYS A 16 0.05 -15.80 0.85
C LYS A 16 1.21 -16.50 1.57
N ASP A 17 2.43 -15.92 1.47
CA ASP A 17 3.59 -16.42 2.21
C ASP A 17 3.35 -16.40 3.72
N MET A 18 2.74 -15.31 4.23
CA MET A 18 2.37 -15.20 5.64
C MET A 18 1.39 -16.29 6.07
N ILE A 19 0.33 -16.48 5.30
CA ILE A 19 -0.67 -17.54 5.57
C ILE A 19 0.01 -18.91 5.60
N SER A 20 0.88 -19.19 4.62
CA SER A 20 1.63 -20.45 4.59
C SER A 20 2.53 -20.63 5.82
N ALA A 21 3.20 -19.55 6.25
CA ALA A 21 4.05 -19.59 7.45
C ALA A 21 3.25 -19.78 8.75
N THR A 22 2.00 -19.36 8.79
CA THR A 22 1.14 -19.47 9.98
C THR A 22 0.25 -20.71 10.00
N SER A 23 0.21 -21.49 8.94
CA SER A 23 -0.70 -22.64 8.80
C SER A 23 -0.49 -23.75 9.86
N GLY A 24 0.71 -23.85 10.43
CA GLY A 24 1.03 -24.80 11.51
C GLY A 24 0.89 -24.22 12.93
N ILE A 25 0.51 -22.96 13.07
CA ILE A 25 0.35 -22.32 14.38
C ILE A 25 -1.07 -22.59 14.87
N GLY A 26 -1.21 -23.06 16.12
CA GLY A 26 -2.51 -23.24 16.74
C GLY A 26 -3.29 -21.94 16.93
N ASP A 27 -4.53 -22.04 17.33
CA ASP A 27 -5.45 -20.93 17.60
C ASP A 27 -5.58 -20.59 19.10
N GLY A 28 -4.77 -21.20 19.95
CA GLY A 28 -4.72 -20.93 21.38
C GLY A 28 -4.19 -19.55 21.70
N ILE A 29 -4.61 -18.97 22.82
CA ILE A 29 -4.24 -17.61 23.24
C ILE A 29 -2.71 -17.44 23.40
N GLU A 30 -2.01 -18.49 23.70
CA GLU A 30 -0.54 -18.54 23.82
C GLU A 30 0.17 -18.27 22.49
N THR A 31 -0.51 -18.47 21.37
CA THR A 31 0.04 -18.22 20.03
C THR A 31 -0.09 -16.77 19.58
N TYR A 32 -0.90 -15.97 20.28
CA TYR A 32 -1.18 -14.57 19.92
C TYR A 32 0.09 -13.71 19.73
N PRO A 33 1.09 -13.73 20.64
CA PRO A 33 2.28 -12.92 20.46
C PRO A 33 3.06 -13.25 19.18
N LEU A 34 3.09 -14.53 18.81
CA LEU A 34 3.74 -14.97 17.57
C LEU A 34 2.96 -14.50 16.34
N CYS A 35 1.65 -14.64 16.36
CA CYS A 35 0.78 -14.16 15.27
C CYS A 35 0.88 -12.64 15.09
N ASP A 36 0.88 -11.88 16.18
CA ASP A 36 1.06 -10.42 16.15
C ASP A 36 2.42 -10.04 15.55
N TYR A 37 3.50 -10.69 15.98
CA TYR A 37 4.83 -10.48 15.41
C TYR A 37 4.89 -10.78 13.91
N ILE A 38 4.28 -11.88 13.47
CA ILE A 38 4.23 -12.25 12.05
C ILE A 38 3.43 -11.22 11.25
N MET A 39 2.29 -10.77 11.75
CA MET A 39 1.48 -9.74 11.09
C MET A 39 2.24 -8.42 10.97
N GLN A 40 2.92 -7.97 12.03
CA GLN A 40 3.75 -6.76 12.00
C GLN A 40 4.90 -6.88 10.99
N SER A 41 5.59 -8.02 10.99
CA SER A 41 6.69 -8.30 10.05
C SER A 41 6.20 -8.32 8.61
N THR A 42 5.03 -8.89 8.37
CA THR A 42 4.37 -8.92 7.04
C THR A 42 4.02 -7.51 6.58
N PHE A 43 3.46 -6.70 7.47
CA PHE A 43 3.15 -5.30 7.16
C PHE A 43 4.41 -4.50 6.77
N LEU A 44 5.52 -4.69 7.49
CA LEU A 44 6.81 -4.07 7.12
C LEU A 44 7.31 -4.58 5.77
N LYS A 45 7.21 -5.88 5.50
CA LYS A 45 7.60 -6.48 4.22
C LYS A 45 6.76 -5.93 3.06
N MET A 46 5.44 -5.76 3.25
CA MET A 46 4.55 -5.17 2.24
C MET A 46 4.88 -3.71 1.95
N THR A 47 5.07 -2.90 2.99
CA THR A 47 5.42 -1.47 2.84
C THR A 47 6.81 -1.31 2.25
N GLY A 48 7.78 -2.12 2.65
CA GLY A 48 9.12 -2.16 2.06
C GLY A 48 9.12 -2.58 0.60
N ALA A 49 8.33 -3.59 0.23
CA ALA A 49 8.16 -4.00 -1.17
C ALA A 49 7.57 -2.85 -2.01
N GLN A 50 6.58 -2.12 -1.48
CA GLN A 50 6.00 -0.96 -2.15
C GLN A 50 7.06 0.15 -2.36
N GLU A 51 7.86 0.46 -1.34
CA GLU A 51 8.95 1.45 -1.44
C GLU A 51 9.97 1.04 -2.50
N GLN A 52 10.39 -0.23 -2.51
CA GLN A 52 11.34 -0.74 -3.50
C GLN A 52 10.77 -0.71 -4.92
N LYS A 53 9.47 -1.02 -5.11
CA LYS A 53 8.82 -0.88 -6.41
C LYS A 53 8.86 0.57 -6.92
N MET A 54 8.61 1.54 -6.05
CA MET A 54 8.70 2.96 -6.41
C MET A 54 10.13 3.35 -6.80
N LYS A 55 11.15 2.89 -6.07
CA LYS A 55 12.56 3.09 -6.43
C LYS A 55 12.92 2.44 -7.77
N CYS A 56 12.41 1.24 -8.04
CA CYS A 56 12.62 0.56 -9.32
C CYS A 56 11.96 1.31 -10.49
N ILE A 57 10.76 1.87 -10.31
CA ILE A 57 10.10 2.70 -11.33
C ILE A 57 10.99 3.90 -11.67
N VAL A 58 11.46 4.64 -10.67
CA VAL A 58 12.37 5.79 -10.89
C VAL A 58 13.65 5.37 -11.62
N TRP A 59 14.21 4.23 -11.23
CA TRP A 59 15.41 3.69 -11.88
C TRP A 59 15.16 3.35 -13.35
N GLU A 60 14.06 2.68 -13.67
CA GLU A 60 13.70 2.36 -15.05
C GLU A 60 13.47 3.63 -15.88
N LEU A 61 12.73 4.61 -15.37
CA LEU A 61 12.55 5.89 -16.03
C LEU A 61 13.91 6.59 -16.29
N ALA A 62 14.80 6.60 -15.30
CA ALA A 62 16.12 7.21 -15.39
C ALA A 62 17.09 6.44 -16.31
N THR A 63 16.82 5.17 -16.59
CA THR A 63 17.65 4.37 -17.50
C THR A 63 17.44 4.80 -18.95
N TYR A 64 16.23 5.19 -19.31
CA TYR A 64 15.85 5.54 -20.67
C TYR A 64 15.82 7.04 -20.94
N ASP A 65 15.89 7.90 -19.90
CA ASP A 65 15.87 9.34 -20.04
C ASP A 65 16.97 10.01 -19.21
N TYR A 66 18.01 10.52 -19.92
CA TYR A 66 19.14 11.19 -19.27
C TYR A 66 18.73 12.49 -18.56
N GLU A 67 17.82 13.28 -19.14
CA GLU A 67 17.35 14.54 -18.55
C GLU A 67 16.60 14.25 -17.25
N TYR A 68 15.72 13.25 -17.27
CA TYR A 68 15.02 12.79 -16.08
C TYR A 68 16.00 12.28 -15.01
N ARG A 69 17.02 11.50 -15.41
CA ARG A 69 18.08 11.03 -14.50
C ARG A 69 18.77 12.19 -13.81
N TYR A 70 19.25 13.17 -14.59
CA TYR A 70 19.93 14.35 -14.05
C TYR A 70 19.02 15.13 -13.10
N PHE A 71 17.76 15.34 -13.49
CA PHE A 71 16.78 16.03 -12.67
C PHE A 71 16.55 15.31 -11.33
N ARG A 72 16.28 14.00 -11.33
CA ARG A 72 15.92 13.25 -10.12
C ARG A 72 17.10 12.89 -9.22
N PHE A 73 18.26 12.66 -9.77
CA PHE A 73 19.41 12.24 -8.97
C PHE A 73 20.35 13.40 -8.59
N THR A 74 20.23 14.57 -9.24
CA THR A 74 21.10 15.70 -8.99
C THR A 74 20.36 16.94 -8.52
N GLN A 75 19.28 17.33 -9.19
CA GLN A 75 18.59 18.58 -8.89
C GLN A 75 17.50 18.44 -7.81
N LYS A 76 16.67 17.42 -7.92
CA LYS A 76 15.54 17.17 -7.01
C LYS A 76 15.49 15.70 -6.59
N PRO A 77 16.45 15.25 -5.77
CA PRO A 77 16.46 13.86 -5.31
C PRO A 77 15.20 13.51 -4.56
N LEU A 78 14.75 12.27 -4.74
CA LEU A 78 13.66 11.70 -3.96
C LEU A 78 14.22 11.19 -2.62
N GLY A 79 13.38 11.16 -1.60
CA GLY A 79 13.67 10.53 -0.33
C GLY A 79 13.64 8.99 -0.43
N GLU A 80 13.33 8.36 0.70
CA GLU A 80 13.26 6.89 0.79
C GLU A 80 12.02 6.27 0.12
N CYS A 81 11.19 7.07 -0.53
CA CYS A 81 9.92 6.66 -1.16
C CYS A 81 8.90 6.08 -0.17
N SER A 82 9.09 6.31 1.11
CA SER A 82 8.17 5.84 2.17
C SER A 82 6.99 6.77 2.39
N SER A 83 7.17 8.09 2.16
CA SER A 83 6.12 9.09 2.31
C SER A 83 5.12 9.06 1.15
N TYR A 84 3.91 9.58 1.40
CA TYR A 84 2.94 9.79 0.33
C TYR A 84 3.46 10.77 -0.72
N ASP A 85 4.10 11.85 -0.29
CA ASP A 85 4.61 12.90 -1.18
C ASP A 85 5.64 12.37 -2.19
N ASP A 86 6.53 11.47 -1.77
CA ASP A 86 7.49 10.87 -2.69
C ASP A 86 6.78 9.94 -3.69
N LYS A 87 5.80 9.15 -3.24
CA LYS A 87 5.01 8.28 -4.12
C LYS A 87 4.20 9.09 -5.13
N GLN A 88 3.63 10.22 -4.69
CA GLN A 88 2.91 11.15 -5.55
C GLN A 88 3.82 11.77 -6.63
N LYS A 89 5.04 12.17 -6.26
CA LYS A 89 6.02 12.68 -7.23
C LYS A 89 6.38 11.63 -8.28
N ILE A 90 6.62 10.38 -7.84
CA ILE A 90 6.95 9.28 -8.75
C ILE A 90 5.77 8.96 -9.68
N TYR A 91 4.55 8.96 -9.15
CA TYR A 91 3.35 8.78 -9.96
C TYR A 91 3.25 9.85 -11.05
N LYS A 92 3.45 11.11 -10.69
CA LYS A 92 3.44 12.22 -11.64
C LYS A 92 4.54 12.09 -12.69
N ASP A 93 5.75 11.77 -12.28
CA ASP A 93 6.87 11.51 -13.20
C ASP A 93 6.55 10.41 -14.21
N LEU A 94 5.93 9.32 -13.73
CA LEU A 94 5.53 8.22 -14.59
C LEU A 94 4.52 8.67 -15.65
N ILE A 95 3.50 9.44 -15.25
CA ILE A 95 2.50 9.98 -16.18
C ILE A 95 3.16 10.94 -17.18
N ASP A 96 4.00 11.86 -16.72
CA ASP A 96 4.71 12.83 -17.57
C ASP A 96 5.62 12.10 -18.59
N GLN A 97 6.29 11.02 -18.19
CA GLN A 97 7.11 10.21 -19.09
C GLN A 97 6.28 9.41 -20.11
N ILE A 98 5.14 8.87 -19.70
CA ILE A 98 4.21 8.21 -20.61
C ILE A 98 3.68 9.23 -21.65
N GLU A 99 3.33 10.43 -21.23
CA GLU A 99 2.87 11.48 -22.14
C GLU A 99 3.98 12.00 -23.07
N LYS A 100 5.23 12.09 -22.56
CA LYS A 100 6.42 12.54 -23.34
C LYS A 100 6.76 11.56 -24.47
N TYR A 101 6.73 10.26 -24.18
CA TYR A 101 7.18 9.22 -25.11
C TYR A 101 6.06 8.38 -25.72
N GLY A 102 4.84 8.53 -25.23
CA GLY A 102 3.69 7.78 -25.71
C GLY A 102 3.23 8.25 -27.09
N ILE A 103 2.83 7.31 -27.96
CA ILE A 103 2.25 7.60 -29.26
C ILE A 103 0.87 8.25 -29.11
N LYS A 104 0.17 7.98 -28.02
CA LYS A 104 -1.13 8.55 -27.66
C LYS A 104 -1.07 9.12 -26.26
N LYS A 105 -1.85 10.20 -26.01
CA LYS A 105 -2.02 10.70 -24.64
C LYS A 105 -2.51 9.58 -23.73
N PHE A 106 -1.92 9.48 -22.56
CA PHE A 106 -2.34 8.52 -21.55
C PHE A 106 -3.76 8.87 -21.08
N ASP A 107 -4.66 7.90 -21.22
CA ASP A 107 -6.01 8.02 -20.69
C ASP A 107 -6.15 7.12 -19.46
N ILE A 108 -6.20 7.74 -18.29
CA ILE A 108 -6.40 7.04 -17.02
C ILE A 108 -7.74 6.28 -16.99
N ASN A 109 -8.74 6.72 -17.75
CA ASN A 109 -10.04 6.07 -17.80
C ASN A 109 -10.00 4.75 -18.60
N SER A 110 -8.93 4.52 -19.37
CA SER A 110 -8.70 3.22 -20.02
C SER A 110 -8.41 2.10 -19.01
N ILE A 111 -8.02 2.45 -17.78
CA ILE A 111 -7.79 1.51 -16.69
C ILE A 111 -9.10 1.24 -15.97
N ASN A 112 -9.55 -0.01 -15.98
CA ASN A 112 -10.74 -0.40 -15.22
C ASN A 112 -10.43 -0.49 -13.73
N LYS A 113 -10.39 0.67 -13.06
CA LYS A 113 -10.07 0.82 -11.63
C LYS A 113 -11.06 0.06 -10.74
N ASN A 114 -12.33 0.04 -11.12
CA ASN A 114 -13.37 -0.68 -10.37
C ASN A 114 -13.10 -2.20 -10.37
N LEU A 115 -12.76 -2.76 -11.53
CA LEU A 115 -12.40 -4.17 -11.64
C LEU A 115 -11.17 -4.50 -10.77
N LEU A 116 -10.12 -3.67 -10.85
CA LEU A 116 -8.90 -3.85 -10.05
C LEU A 116 -9.18 -3.80 -8.55
N LEU A 117 -10.00 -2.84 -8.10
CA LEU A 117 -10.39 -2.69 -6.71
C LEU A 117 -11.15 -3.93 -6.21
N ASN A 118 -12.15 -4.39 -6.98
CA ASN A 118 -12.95 -5.55 -6.64
C ASN A 118 -12.12 -6.84 -6.60
N GLN A 119 -11.25 -7.04 -7.60
CA GLN A 119 -10.36 -8.20 -7.65
C GLN A 119 -9.38 -8.22 -6.47
N THR A 120 -8.79 -7.06 -6.13
CA THR A 120 -7.87 -6.94 -4.99
C THR A 120 -8.60 -7.22 -3.67
N THR A 121 -9.79 -6.66 -3.50
CA THR A 121 -10.62 -6.89 -2.30
C THR A 121 -10.98 -8.37 -2.15
N GLN A 122 -11.43 -8.99 -3.24
CA GLN A 122 -11.80 -10.40 -3.22
C GLN A 122 -10.58 -11.30 -2.93
N LEU A 123 -9.45 -11.01 -3.56
CA LEU A 123 -8.21 -11.75 -3.33
C LEU A 123 -7.75 -11.68 -1.86
N ILE A 124 -7.87 -10.51 -1.23
CA ILE A 124 -7.53 -10.36 0.20
C ILE A 124 -8.52 -11.19 1.05
N LYS A 125 -9.82 -11.12 0.77
CA LYS A 125 -10.84 -11.92 1.48
C LYS A 125 -10.55 -13.42 1.36
N ASP A 126 -10.30 -13.90 0.14
CA ASP A 126 -10.03 -15.30 -0.14
C ASP A 126 -8.73 -15.78 0.53
N THR A 127 -7.72 -14.90 0.60
CA THR A 127 -6.43 -15.20 1.23
C THR A 127 -6.59 -15.44 2.74
N PHE A 128 -7.47 -14.70 3.40
CA PHE A 128 -7.70 -14.87 4.85
C PHE A 128 -8.79 -15.91 5.18
N PHE A 129 -9.62 -16.29 4.21
CA PHE A 129 -10.74 -17.20 4.45
C PHE A 129 -10.26 -18.57 4.95
N ASN A 130 -10.88 -19.07 6.03
CA ASN A 130 -10.55 -20.35 6.68
C ASN A 130 -9.08 -20.48 7.15
N THR A 131 -8.43 -19.38 7.49
CA THR A 131 -7.08 -19.41 8.07
C THR A 131 -7.13 -19.23 9.59
N ASN A 132 -6.10 -19.69 10.30
CA ASN A 132 -5.98 -19.46 11.75
C ASN A 132 -5.93 -17.97 12.09
N LEU A 133 -5.37 -17.16 11.19
CA LEU A 133 -5.33 -15.70 11.35
C LEU A 133 -6.72 -15.07 11.30
N SER A 134 -7.70 -15.69 10.62
CA SER A 134 -9.06 -15.17 10.58
C SER A 134 -9.73 -15.19 11.96
N VAL A 135 -9.37 -16.13 12.81
CA VAL A 135 -9.89 -16.24 14.19
C VAL A 135 -9.35 -15.05 15.03
N TRP A 136 -8.05 -14.82 14.98
CA TRP A 136 -7.41 -13.73 15.73
C TRP A 136 -7.73 -12.33 15.18
N ALA A 137 -7.87 -12.23 13.87
CA ALA A 137 -8.12 -10.99 13.17
C ALA A 137 -9.60 -10.76 12.84
N GLU A 138 -10.54 -11.59 13.29
CA GLU A 138 -11.96 -11.55 12.89
C GLU A 138 -12.57 -10.15 13.04
N ARG A 139 -12.35 -9.51 14.18
CA ARG A 139 -12.83 -8.14 14.42
C ARG A 139 -12.21 -7.15 13.44
N SER A 140 -10.89 -7.17 13.32
CA SER A 140 -10.15 -6.28 12.40
C SER A 140 -10.53 -6.54 10.95
N PHE A 141 -10.78 -7.79 10.59
CA PHE A 141 -11.21 -8.14 9.24
C PHE A 141 -12.64 -7.67 8.94
N ARG A 142 -13.55 -7.74 9.90
CA ARG A 142 -14.91 -7.16 9.77
C ARG A 142 -14.86 -5.64 9.63
N GLU A 143 -14.04 -4.98 10.44
CA GLU A 143 -13.79 -3.53 10.33
C GLU A 143 -13.18 -3.16 8.97
N TYR A 144 -12.20 -3.92 8.49
CA TYR A 144 -11.62 -3.77 7.15
C TYR A 144 -12.68 -3.89 6.04
N THR A 145 -13.53 -4.91 6.10
CA THR A 145 -14.58 -5.09 5.10
C THR A 145 -15.61 -3.97 5.11
N SER A 146 -15.92 -3.40 6.28
CA SER A 146 -16.83 -2.25 6.40
C SER A 146 -16.22 -0.99 5.78
N ILE A 147 -14.95 -0.72 6.02
CA ILE A 147 -14.23 0.41 5.40
C ILE A 147 -14.19 0.22 3.88
N TRP A 148 -13.85 -0.98 3.43
CA TRP A 148 -13.69 -1.27 2.02
C TRP A 148 -14.99 -1.16 1.23
N SER A 149 -16.13 -1.40 1.88
CA SER A 149 -17.45 -1.25 1.25
C SER A 149 -17.80 0.20 0.90
N VAL A 150 -17.15 1.19 1.53
CA VAL A 150 -17.39 2.61 1.28
C VAL A 150 -16.30 3.28 0.46
N ILE A 151 -15.19 2.59 0.18
CA ILE A 151 -14.12 3.12 -0.66
C ILE A 151 -14.50 2.96 -2.13
N SER A 152 -14.57 4.10 -2.83
CA SER A 152 -14.78 4.14 -4.28
C SER A 152 -13.45 4.01 -5.04
N HIS A 153 -13.52 3.39 -6.22
CA HIS A 153 -12.39 3.38 -7.16
C HIS A 153 -11.97 4.79 -7.62
N ASP A 154 -12.85 5.79 -7.49
CA ASP A 154 -12.57 7.18 -7.83
C ASP A 154 -11.56 7.84 -6.88
N TYR A 155 -11.33 7.25 -5.72
CA TYR A 155 -10.31 7.73 -4.78
C TYR A 155 -8.87 7.40 -5.21
N PHE A 156 -8.69 6.53 -6.21
CA PHE A 156 -7.39 6.08 -6.68
C PHE A 156 -7.08 6.56 -8.08
N ALA A 157 -5.81 6.94 -8.30
CA ALA A 157 -5.22 7.21 -9.61
C ALA A 157 -6.09 8.12 -10.50
N THR A 158 -6.06 9.39 -10.23
CA THR A 158 -6.54 10.44 -11.14
C THR A 158 -5.43 10.82 -12.12
N LYS A 159 -5.72 11.68 -13.11
CA LYS A 159 -4.69 12.16 -14.04
C LYS A 159 -3.48 12.80 -13.30
N ASP A 160 -3.76 13.58 -12.26
CA ASP A 160 -2.74 14.38 -11.59
C ASP A 160 -2.29 13.82 -10.24
N ASN A 161 -3.05 12.90 -9.65
CA ASN A 161 -2.81 12.43 -8.29
C ASN A 161 -2.96 10.92 -8.15
N LEU A 162 -2.04 10.32 -7.37
CA LEU A 162 -2.11 8.91 -7.00
C LEU A 162 -3.37 8.61 -6.15
N PHE A 163 -3.70 9.51 -5.21
CA PHE A 163 -4.98 9.50 -4.50
C PHE A 163 -5.74 10.80 -4.78
N SER A 164 -7.04 10.69 -4.93
CA SER A 164 -7.91 11.87 -5.07
C SER A 164 -7.85 12.72 -3.81
N ASN A 165 -7.82 14.04 -4.00
CA ASN A 165 -7.94 15.01 -2.91
C ASN A 165 -9.38 15.18 -2.41
N THR A 166 -10.31 14.37 -2.88
CA THR A 166 -11.71 14.44 -2.46
C THR A 166 -11.79 14.19 -0.95
N ALA A 167 -12.25 15.18 -0.22
CA ALA A 167 -12.44 15.08 1.21
C ALA A 167 -13.52 14.03 1.52
N GLY A 168 -13.21 13.12 2.44
CA GLY A 168 -14.20 12.27 3.07
C GLY A 168 -14.66 11.07 2.23
N ILE A 169 -14.18 9.91 2.59
CA ILE A 169 -14.90 8.65 2.39
C ILE A 169 -16.23 8.82 3.09
N SER A 170 -17.35 8.47 2.47
CA SER A 170 -18.70 8.62 3.03
C SER A 170 -18.75 8.25 4.51
N GLY A 171 -19.02 9.22 5.36
CA GLY A 171 -19.05 9.05 6.83
C GLY A 171 -17.69 9.16 7.54
N ASN A 172 -16.58 9.33 6.83
CA ASN A 172 -15.25 9.54 7.40
C ASN A 172 -14.73 10.93 7.03
N PRO A 173 -14.33 11.78 7.98
CA PRO A 173 -13.79 13.09 7.70
C PRO A 173 -12.40 13.07 7.05
N TYR A 174 -11.73 11.91 7.01
CA TYR A 174 -10.35 11.80 6.53
C TYR A 174 -10.29 11.37 5.05
N SER A 175 -9.44 12.05 4.28
CA SER A 175 -9.07 11.63 2.93
C SER A 175 -8.15 10.39 2.98
N LEU A 176 -8.01 9.66 1.85
CA LEU A 176 -7.02 8.58 1.75
C LEU A 176 -5.59 9.06 2.03
N ILE A 177 -5.27 10.31 1.69
CA ILE A 177 -3.96 10.91 1.94
C ILE A 177 -3.72 11.07 3.44
N GLU A 178 -4.72 11.57 4.16
CA GLU A 178 -4.64 11.71 5.62
C GLU A 178 -4.58 10.36 6.31
N MET A 179 -5.36 9.38 5.86
CA MET A 179 -5.30 8.00 6.36
C MET A 179 -3.90 7.41 6.13
N TYR A 180 -3.33 7.60 4.94
CA TYR A 180 -1.98 7.14 4.65
C TYR A 180 -0.96 7.78 5.60
N ASN A 181 -0.94 9.11 5.69
CA ASN A 181 0.07 9.86 6.45
C ASN A 181 -0.08 9.68 7.96
N ASN A 182 -1.30 9.75 8.47
CA ASN A 182 -1.54 9.76 9.90
C ASN A 182 -1.57 8.37 10.53
N HIS A 183 -1.90 7.35 9.74
CA HIS A 183 -2.05 6.00 10.27
C HIS A 183 -1.04 5.03 9.66
N LEU A 184 -1.08 4.79 8.37
CA LEU A 184 -0.26 3.77 7.73
C LEU A 184 1.23 4.09 7.87
N TYR A 185 1.64 5.30 7.49
CA TYR A 185 3.05 5.73 7.55
C TYR A 185 3.57 5.80 8.99
N LYS A 186 2.80 6.36 9.93
CA LYS A 186 3.18 6.41 11.34
C LYS A 186 3.26 5.02 11.96
N HIS A 187 2.33 4.13 11.63
CA HIS A 187 2.34 2.74 12.11
C HIS A 187 3.57 1.99 11.60
N ARG A 188 3.86 2.10 10.30
CA ARG A 188 5.08 1.52 9.71
C ARG A 188 6.34 1.97 10.44
N ASN A 189 6.48 3.27 10.70
CA ASN A 189 7.65 3.81 11.38
C ASN A 189 7.77 3.30 12.83
N ARG A 190 6.66 3.18 13.55
CA ARG A 190 6.66 2.62 14.91
C ARG A 190 7.15 1.18 14.92
N ILE A 191 6.65 0.34 14.02
CA ILE A 191 7.07 -1.05 13.94
C ILE A 191 8.55 -1.14 13.51
N ALA A 192 8.96 -0.38 12.52
CA ALA A 192 10.33 -0.40 12.00
C ALA A 192 11.38 0.01 13.04
N HIS A 193 11.02 0.92 13.93
CA HIS A 193 11.91 1.39 15.00
C HIS A 193 11.74 0.63 16.32
N ASN A 194 10.98 -0.47 16.33
CA ASN A 194 10.73 -1.34 17.49
C ASN A 194 10.28 -0.56 18.74
N THR A 195 9.42 0.45 18.55
CA THR A 195 8.92 1.29 19.64
C THR A 195 7.72 0.61 20.31
N LEU A 196 7.94 -0.55 20.92
CA LEU A 196 6.92 -1.33 21.66
C LEU A 196 6.20 -0.50 22.75
N SER A 197 6.85 0.52 23.30
CA SER A 197 6.26 1.44 24.29
C SER A 197 5.02 2.18 23.80
N TYR A 198 4.74 2.15 22.50
CA TYR A 198 3.59 2.83 21.89
C TYR A 198 2.47 1.88 21.46
N GLN A 199 2.53 0.61 21.77
CA GLN A 199 1.45 -0.35 21.41
C GLN A 199 0.09 0.08 21.98
N GLN A 200 0.07 0.69 23.17
CA GLN A 200 -1.16 1.23 23.77
C GLN A 200 -1.76 2.42 23.00
N ASN A 201 -0.97 3.06 22.16
CA ASN A 201 -1.36 4.24 21.37
C ASN A 201 -1.52 3.93 19.88
N LEU A 202 -1.53 2.65 19.48
CA LEU A 202 -1.81 2.29 18.10
C LEU A 202 -3.25 2.69 17.76
N PRO A 203 -3.47 3.41 16.65
CA PRO A 203 -4.82 3.69 16.20
C PRO A 203 -5.52 2.36 15.92
N THR A 204 -6.64 2.13 16.57
CA THR A 204 -7.56 1.06 16.19
C THR A 204 -8.24 1.43 14.88
N LEU A 205 -8.69 0.44 14.11
CA LEU A 205 -9.49 0.70 12.91
C LEU A 205 -10.71 1.59 13.22
N ASN A 206 -11.27 1.48 14.42
CA ASN A 206 -12.34 2.36 14.90
C ASN A 206 -11.94 3.85 15.00
N MET A 207 -10.65 4.16 15.22
CA MET A 207 -10.15 5.54 15.16
C MET A 207 -10.00 6.06 13.73
N LEU A 208 -9.92 5.15 12.75
CA LEU A 208 -9.88 5.50 11.33
C LEU A 208 -11.26 5.81 10.77
N ILE A 209 -12.32 5.37 11.46
CA ILE A 209 -13.72 5.48 11.03
C ILE A 209 -14.43 6.68 11.73
N LYS A 210 -13.87 7.20 12.81
CA LYS A 210 -14.35 8.40 13.50
C LYS A 210 -13.69 9.66 12.96
#